data_dde324f36a24450e68c978d441b79ef2
#
_entry.id   dde324f36a24450e68c978d441b79ef2
#
_cell.length_a   1.000
_cell.length_b   1.000
_cell.length_c   1.000
_cell.angle_alpha   90.00
_cell.angle_beta   90.00
_cell.angle_gamma   90.00
#
_symmetry.space_group_name_H-M   'P 1'
#
loop_
_entity.id
_entity.type
_entity.pdbx_description
1 polymer ?
#
loop_
_entity_poly.entity_id
_entity_poly.type
_entity_poly.pdbx_seq_one_letter_code
_entity_poly.pdbx_strand_id
1 'polypeptide(L)'
;MPHYLQWCWFAESTFARPLGEIVNHRREFKPELDDVVAEMKSRATACVGALDAAMADRSFLLGDTMTAADLSICYAMRGYRRMVSESLPANVQAYFDKVTAIPSYERAVQADAETGERLKA
;
A
#
# COMPACT_ATOMS: atom_id res chain seq x y z
N MET A 1 5.99 -16.15 -13.98
CA MET A 1 4.57 -16.26 -13.62
C MET A 1 4.33 -16.43 -12.09
N PRO A 2 4.94 -17.40 -11.40
CA PRO A 2 4.69 -17.58 -9.96
C PRO A 2 4.97 -16.34 -9.11
N HIS A 3 6.09 -15.67 -9.34
CA HIS A 3 6.45 -14.44 -8.60
C HIS A 3 5.49 -13.27 -8.83
N TYR A 4 4.97 -13.12 -10.05
CA TYR A 4 3.97 -12.10 -10.35
C TYR A 4 2.69 -12.30 -9.51
N LEU A 5 2.14 -13.50 -9.53
CA LEU A 5 0.95 -13.84 -8.74
C LEU A 5 1.22 -13.73 -7.24
N GLN A 6 2.39 -14.13 -6.78
CA GLN A 6 2.80 -14.02 -5.39
C GLN A 6 2.75 -12.55 -4.92
N TRP A 7 3.28 -11.61 -5.69
CA TRP A 7 3.25 -10.19 -5.34
C TRP A 7 1.84 -9.59 -5.41
N CYS A 8 1.02 -10.00 -6.40
CA CYS A 8 -0.38 -9.58 -6.45
C CYS A 8 -1.15 -10.05 -5.21
N TRP A 9 -0.99 -11.32 -4.82
CA TRP A 9 -1.62 -11.85 -3.62
C TRP A 9 -1.06 -11.25 -2.33
N PHE A 10 0.24 -10.99 -2.27
CA PHE A 10 0.85 -10.31 -1.14
C PHE A 10 0.25 -8.91 -0.93
N ALA A 11 0.09 -8.16 -2.01
CA ALA A 11 -0.50 -6.82 -1.94
C ALA A 11 -1.90 -6.85 -1.32
N GLU A 12 -2.76 -7.73 -1.79
CA GLU A 12 -4.17 -7.77 -1.41
C GLU A 12 -4.41 -8.55 -0.10
N SER A 13 -3.91 -9.78 -0.02
CA SER A 13 -4.23 -10.69 1.08
C SER A 13 -3.37 -10.47 2.32
N THR A 14 -2.16 -9.93 2.17
CA THR A 14 -1.21 -9.79 3.27
C THR A 14 -1.01 -8.35 3.68
N PHE A 15 -0.75 -7.45 2.74
CA PHE A 15 -0.45 -6.06 3.05
C PHE A 15 -1.71 -5.18 3.20
N ALA A 16 -2.65 -5.23 2.26
CA ALA A 16 -3.87 -4.42 2.33
C ALA A 16 -4.82 -4.87 3.46
N ARG A 17 -4.79 -6.15 3.80
CA ARG A 17 -5.71 -6.70 4.80
C ARG A 17 -5.63 -6.04 6.18
N PRO A 18 -4.49 -5.93 6.86
CA PRO A 18 -4.44 -5.24 8.15
C PRO A 18 -4.84 -3.77 8.05
N LEU A 19 -4.60 -3.10 6.93
CA LEU A 19 -5.05 -1.73 6.70
C LEU A 19 -6.58 -1.64 6.63
N GLY A 20 -7.22 -2.57 5.93
CA GLY A 20 -8.68 -2.70 5.90
C GLY A 20 -9.28 -2.98 7.27
N GLU A 21 -8.64 -3.83 8.07
CA GLU A 21 -9.07 -4.12 9.44
C GLU A 21 -8.99 -2.89 10.35
N ILE A 22 -7.98 -2.04 10.20
CA ILE A 22 -7.90 -0.76 10.94
C ILE A 22 -9.13 0.10 10.62
N VAL A 23 -9.49 0.23 9.35
CA VAL A 23 -10.67 1.00 8.93
C VAL A 23 -11.94 0.42 9.52
N ASN A 24 -12.11 -0.90 9.44
CA ASN A 24 -13.28 -1.59 9.97
C ASN A 24 -13.40 -1.42 11.49
N HIS A 25 -12.33 -1.59 12.23
CA HIS A 25 -12.35 -1.43 13.69
C HIS A 25 -12.70 0.00 14.12
N ARG A 26 -12.14 1.00 13.44
CA ARG A 26 -12.47 2.40 13.71
C ARG A 26 -13.92 2.78 13.40
N ARG A 27 -14.52 2.09 12.45
CA ARG A 27 -15.94 2.29 12.09
C ARG A 27 -16.88 1.61 13.08
N GLU A 28 -16.58 0.37 13.44
CA GLU A 28 -17.50 -0.50 14.17
C GLU A 28 -17.37 -0.39 15.71
N PHE A 29 -16.20 0.00 16.21
CA PHE A 29 -15.93 0.05 17.66
C PHE A 29 -15.70 1.49 18.16
N LYS A 30 -16.48 1.89 19.16
CA LYS A 30 -16.35 3.19 19.84
C LYS A 30 -16.52 3.00 21.36
N PRO A 31 -15.43 3.12 22.15
CA PRO A 31 -14.08 3.53 21.71
C PRO A 31 -13.37 2.50 20.83
N GLU A 32 -12.35 2.96 20.10
CA GLU A 32 -11.47 2.14 19.27
C GLU A 32 -10.80 1.05 20.12
N LEU A 33 -10.60 -0.14 19.55
CA LEU A 33 -9.87 -1.24 20.20
C LEU A 33 -8.36 -1.06 19.95
N ASP A 34 -7.71 -0.30 20.82
CA ASP A 34 -6.32 0.14 20.67
C ASP A 34 -5.34 -1.04 20.43
N ASP A 35 -5.48 -2.13 21.19
CA ASP A 35 -4.61 -3.30 21.05
C ASP A 35 -4.76 -3.97 19.67
N VAL A 36 -5.98 -4.04 19.16
CA VAL A 36 -6.26 -4.61 17.83
C VAL A 36 -5.68 -3.72 16.75
N VAL A 37 -5.87 -2.42 16.84
CA VAL A 37 -5.32 -1.46 15.89
C VAL A 37 -3.79 -1.47 15.91
N ALA A 38 -3.17 -1.54 17.09
CA ALA A 38 -1.72 -1.66 17.24
C ALA A 38 -1.17 -2.92 16.58
N GLU A 39 -1.84 -4.06 16.76
CA GLU A 39 -1.47 -5.33 16.11
C GLU A 39 -1.57 -5.22 14.57
N MET A 40 -2.64 -4.63 14.05
CA MET A 40 -2.79 -4.44 12.60
C MET A 40 -1.71 -3.51 12.01
N LYS A 41 -1.36 -2.44 12.73
CA LYS A 41 -0.24 -1.57 12.34
C LYS A 41 1.09 -2.32 12.33
N SER A 42 1.34 -3.16 13.32
CA SER A 42 2.55 -4.00 13.39
C SER A 42 2.65 -4.95 12.20
N ARG A 43 1.56 -5.62 11.83
CA ARG A 43 1.51 -6.50 10.64
C ARG A 43 1.77 -5.74 9.35
N ALA A 44 1.15 -4.59 9.17
CA ALA A 44 1.39 -3.75 8.00
C ALA A 44 2.85 -3.27 7.93
N THR A 45 3.45 -2.92 9.05
CA THR A 45 4.87 -2.53 9.14
C THR A 45 5.81 -3.68 8.79
N ALA A 46 5.49 -4.90 9.20
CA ALA A 46 6.25 -6.10 8.80
C ALA A 46 6.21 -6.31 7.27
N CYS A 47 5.07 -6.03 6.63
CA CYS A 47 4.97 -6.09 5.16
C CYS A 47 5.87 -5.06 4.48
N VAL A 48 5.96 -3.84 5.02
CA VAL A 48 6.86 -2.79 4.50
C VAL A 48 8.32 -3.21 4.67
N GLY A 49 8.69 -3.85 5.78
CA GLY A 49 10.03 -4.39 5.99
C GLY A 49 10.41 -5.49 4.97
N ALA A 50 9.48 -6.40 4.69
CA ALA A 50 9.68 -7.43 3.66
C ALA A 50 9.83 -6.82 2.26
N LEU A 51 9.05 -5.78 1.96
CA LEU A 51 9.13 -5.03 0.71
C LEU A 51 10.48 -4.31 0.58
N ASP A 52 10.95 -3.68 1.66
CA ASP A 52 12.25 -2.98 1.67
C ASP A 52 13.41 -3.93 1.33
N ALA A 53 13.41 -5.10 1.94
CA ALA A 53 14.39 -6.14 1.63
C ALA A 53 14.31 -6.61 0.18
N ALA A 54 13.11 -6.77 -0.36
CA ALA A 54 12.90 -7.19 -1.74
C ALA A 54 13.33 -6.13 -2.77
N MET A 55 13.26 -4.85 -2.41
CA MET A 55 13.59 -3.73 -3.30
C MET A 55 15.05 -3.27 -3.21
N ALA A 56 15.89 -3.93 -2.42
CA ALA A 56 17.27 -3.52 -2.20
C ALA A 56 18.14 -3.49 -3.48
N ASP A 57 17.85 -4.35 -4.45
CA ASP A 57 18.65 -4.55 -5.65
C ASP A 57 17.88 -4.48 -6.98
N ARG A 58 16.65 -3.97 -6.96
CA ARG A 58 15.79 -3.95 -8.15
C ARG A 58 14.96 -2.68 -8.26
N SER A 59 14.57 -2.37 -9.48
CA SER A 59 13.77 -1.16 -9.79
C SER A 59 12.28 -1.35 -9.56
N PHE A 60 11.74 -2.54 -9.85
CA PHE A 60 10.35 -2.94 -9.67
C PHE A 60 10.29 -4.36 -9.11
N LEU A 61 9.14 -4.80 -8.65
CA LEU A 61 8.98 -6.09 -7.97
C LEU A 61 9.49 -7.29 -8.77
N LEU A 62 9.39 -7.23 -10.10
CA LEU A 62 9.79 -8.31 -10.98
C LEU A 62 11.04 -7.99 -11.84
N GLY A 63 11.79 -6.95 -11.48
CA GLY A 63 13.02 -6.57 -12.18
C GLY A 63 12.99 -5.14 -12.69
N ASP A 64 13.20 -4.94 -13.99
CA ASP A 64 13.36 -3.61 -14.59
C ASP A 64 12.10 -3.05 -15.23
N THR A 65 11.03 -3.84 -15.28
CA THR A 65 9.76 -3.44 -15.90
C THR A 65 8.64 -3.42 -14.87
N MET A 66 7.89 -2.34 -14.84
CA MET A 66 6.70 -2.20 -14.00
C MET A 66 5.58 -3.14 -14.45
N THR A 67 4.89 -3.73 -13.51
CA THR A 67 3.73 -4.60 -13.72
C THR A 67 2.53 -4.16 -12.87
N ALA A 68 1.39 -4.83 -13.05
CA ALA A 68 0.21 -4.57 -12.23
C ALA A 68 0.44 -4.90 -10.73
N ALA A 69 1.40 -5.77 -10.41
CA ALA A 69 1.80 -6.05 -9.03
C ALA A 69 2.34 -4.78 -8.34
N ASP A 70 3.13 -3.97 -9.05
CA ASP A 70 3.66 -2.70 -8.53
C ASP A 70 2.53 -1.71 -8.23
N LEU A 71 1.50 -1.64 -9.08
CA LEU A 71 0.34 -0.78 -8.85
C LEU A 71 -0.45 -1.22 -7.62
N SER A 72 -0.66 -2.53 -7.44
CA SER A 72 -1.35 -3.10 -6.28
C SER A 72 -0.61 -2.80 -4.98
N ILE A 73 0.71 -2.98 -4.96
CA ILE A 73 1.55 -2.63 -3.80
C ILE A 73 1.49 -1.13 -3.51
N CYS A 74 1.60 -0.28 -4.52
CA CYS A 74 1.56 1.17 -4.32
C CYS A 74 0.20 1.65 -3.81
N TYR A 75 -0.89 1.02 -4.21
CA TYR A 75 -2.21 1.29 -3.65
C TYR A 75 -2.26 0.97 -2.14
N ALA A 76 -1.77 -0.20 -1.73
CA ALA A 76 -1.68 -0.56 -0.31
C ALA A 76 -0.75 0.40 0.46
N MET A 77 0.39 0.81 -0.13
CA MET A 77 1.30 1.76 0.50
C MET A 77 0.70 3.15 0.73
N ARG A 78 -0.19 3.62 -0.14
CA ARG A 78 -0.95 4.86 0.13
C ARG A 78 -1.77 4.74 1.41
N GLY A 79 -2.43 3.61 1.59
CA GLY A 79 -3.16 3.29 2.83
C GLY A 79 -2.24 3.24 4.05
N TYR A 80 -1.11 2.58 3.92
CA TYR A 80 -0.10 2.50 4.98
C TYR A 80 0.39 3.88 5.41
N ARG A 81 0.79 4.73 4.48
CA ARG A 81 1.26 6.08 4.78
C ARG A 81 0.22 6.92 5.50
N ARG A 82 -1.03 6.79 5.15
CA ARG A 82 -2.13 7.54 5.76
C ARG A 82 -2.50 7.03 7.16
N MET A 83 -2.41 5.72 7.40
CA MET A 83 -2.97 5.11 8.62
C MET A 83 -1.93 4.63 9.62
N VAL A 84 -0.71 4.38 9.19
CA VAL A 84 0.33 3.77 10.02
C VAL A 84 1.53 4.70 10.19
N SER A 85 2.21 5.05 9.11
CA SER A 85 3.39 5.92 9.14
C SER A 85 3.62 6.59 7.79
N GLU A 86 3.85 7.91 7.78
CA GLU A 86 4.28 8.64 6.58
C GLU A 86 5.71 8.29 6.17
N SER A 87 6.54 7.92 7.14
CA SER A 87 7.94 7.55 6.91
C SER A 87 8.03 6.13 6.35
N LEU A 88 8.80 5.96 5.28
CA LEU A 88 9.08 4.68 4.64
C LEU A 88 10.58 4.37 4.72
N PRO A 89 11.00 3.08 4.77
CA PRO A 89 12.38 2.69 4.57
C PRO A 89 12.92 3.17 3.22
N ALA A 90 14.21 3.37 3.11
CA ALA A 90 14.84 4.03 1.97
C ALA A 90 14.54 3.36 0.61
N ASN A 91 14.62 2.02 0.53
CA ASN A 91 14.35 1.30 -0.71
C ASN A 91 12.87 1.39 -1.11
N VAL A 92 11.97 1.29 -0.13
CA VAL A 92 10.54 1.41 -0.35
C VAL A 92 10.15 2.84 -0.75
N GLN A 93 10.77 3.86 -0.13
CA GLN A 93 10.53 5.25 -0.51
C GLN A 93 10.95 5.51 -1.96
N ALA A 94 12.16 5.09 -2.33
CA ALA A 94 12.65 5.25 -3.71
C ALA A 94 11.77 4.50 -4.73
N TYR A 95 11.33 3.30 -4.40
CA TYR A 95 10.41 2.52 -5.22
C TYR A 95 9.03 3.20 -5.35
N PHE A 96 8.44 3.64 -4.25
CA PHE A 96 7.16 4.33 -4.23
C PHE A 96 7.20 5.62 -5.07
N ASP A 97 8.25 6.43 -4.90
CA ASP A 97 8.44 7.67 -5.66
C ASP A 97 8.53 7.38 -7.17
N LYS A 98 9.24 6.31 -7.55
CA LYS A 98 9.38 5.90 -8.95
C LYS A 98 8.04 5.52 -9.58
N VAL A 99 7.22 4.72 -8.89
CA VAL A 99 5.90 4.31 -9.41
C VAL A 99 4.92 5.49 -9.45
N THR A 100 4.91 6.33 -8.43
CA THR A 100 3.97 7.45 -8.33
C THR A 100 4.32 8.62 -9.24
N ALA A 101 5.56 8.72 -9.72
CA ALA A 101 5.98 9.73 -10.70
C ALA A 101 5.50 9.44 -12.14
N ILE A 102 4.90 8.28 -12.40
CA ILE A 102 4.38 7.92 -13.72
C ILE A 102 3.14 8.78 -14.04
N PRO A 103 3.09 9.48 -15.20
CA PRO A 103 1.98 10.41 -15.48
C PRO A 103 0.59 9.77 -15.47
N SER A 104 0.47 8.49 -15.85
CA SER A 104 -0.80 7.76 -15.77
C SER A 104 -1.26 7.51 -14.34
N TYR A 105 -0.34 7.32 -13.40
CA TYR A 105 -0.66 7.21 -11.99
C TYR A 105 -1.26 8.50 -11.45
N GLU A 106 -0.64 9.62 -11.74
CA GLU A 106 -1.11 10.94 -11.31
C GLU A 106 -2.50 11.26 -11.86
N ARG A 107 -2.73 10.98 -13.16
CA ARG A 107 -4.07 11.11 -13.76
C ARG A 107 -5.12 10.21 -13.09
N ALA A 108 -4.76 8.98 -12.73
CA ALA A 108 -5.67 8.05 -12.07
C ALA A 108 -6.05 8.55 -10.66
N VAL A 109 -5.09 9.07 -9.90
CA VAL A 109 -5.34 9.65 -8.57
C VAL A 109 -6.26 10.87 -8.67
N GLN A 110 -6.05 11.74 -9.65
CA GLN A 110 -6.90 12.90 -9.86
C GLN A 110 -8.34 12.49 -10.24
N ALA A 111 -8.49 11.55 -11.16
CA ALA A 111 -9.81 11.04 -11.56
C ALA A 111 -10.58 10.38 -10.39
N ASP A 112 -9.87 9.67 -9.52
CA ASP A 112 -10.45 9.08 -8.31
C ASP A 112 -10.96 10.15 -7.34
N ALA A 113 -10.17 11.20 -7.11
CA ALA A 113 -10.56 12.32 -6.26
C ALA A 113 -11.80 13.07 -6.81
N GLU A 114 -11.82 13.37 -8.10
CA GLU A 114 -12.96 14.02 -8.77
C GLU A 114 -14.24 13.18 -8.69
N THR A 115 -14.12 11.86 -8.82
CA THR A 115 -15.22 10.92 -8.66
C THR A 115 -15.75 10.90 -7.23
N GLY A 116 -14.85 10.89 -6.25
CA GLY A 116 -15.19 10.97 -4.83
C GLY A 116 -15.98 12.23 -4.48
N GLU A 117 -15.59 13.38 -5.03
CA GLU A 117 -16.33 14.64 -4.82
C GLU A 117 -17.73 14.61 -5.47
N ARG A 118 -17.86 14.07 -6.68
CA ARG A 118 -19.18 13.92 -7.34
C ARG A 118 -20.16 13.03 -6.55
N LEU A 119 -19.63 11.99 -5.88
CA LEU A 119 -20.46 11.06 -5.10
C LEU A 119 -20.92 11.64 -3.76
N LYS A 120 -20.27 12.72 -3.28
CA LYS A 120 -20.69 13.44 -2.06
C LYS A 120 -21.72 14.52 -2.32
N ALA A 121 -21.82 14.96 -3.56
CA ALA A 121 -22.77 15.99 -3.97
C ALA A 121 -24.16 15.39 -4.22
#